data_4f1235275d7720875d4928dd176ba712
#
_entry.id   4f1235275d7720875d4928dd176ba712
#
_cell.length_a   1.000
_cell.length_b   1.000
_cell.length_c   1.000
_cell.angle_alpha   90.00
_cell.angle_beta   90.00
_cell.angle_gamma   90.00
#
_symmetry.space_group_name_H-M   'P 1'
#
loop_
_entity.id
_entity.type
_entity.pdbx_description
1 polymer ?
#
loop_
_entity_poly.entity_id
_entity_poly.type
_entity_poly.pdbx_seq_one_letter_code
_entity_poly.pdbx_strand_id
1 'polypeptide(L)'
;MNKKLLSVVVGACLSTNLALADENSGFFIGTDAAWMHTQVKGDLKHNKTGLNFNADVSGNLPVFGLRAGYRFNEMHRIYAAYNYSDEFNDLIKTPRIQIEGDFTTHKFLLGYDFTPKLFTNTRAVLGAYLGYARTNIDLKTSLLSLSQDFDGFVYGAKIGAMYELTPHNEIEFGFKAEQIHYNSRNFYTNQIGSNFYDPKQINYGVYLGYAYKF
;
A
#
# COMPACT_ATOMS: atom_id res chain seq x y z
N MET A 1 6.54 -21.11 1.38
CA MET A 1 5.43 -20.78 2.30
C MET A 1 4.53 -22.00 2.41
N ASN A 2 4.36 -22.56 3.62
CA ASN A 2 3.66 -23.84 3.82
C ASN A 2 2.16 -23.73 3.49
N LYS A 3 1.70 -24.48 2.48
CA LYS A 3 0.28 -24.54 2.07
C LYS A 3 -0.67 -24.92 3.22
N LYS A 4 -0.16 -25.59 4.26
CA LYS A 4 -0.91 -25.97 5.48
C LYS A 4 -1.21 -24.79 6.40
N LEU A 5 -0.37 -23.73 6.40
CA LEU A 5 -0.62 -22.53 7.22
C LEU A 5 -1.74 -21.67 6.63
N LEU A 6 -1.80 -21.59 5.30
CA LEU A 6 -2.84 -20.84 4.60
C LEU A 6 -4.24 -21.46 4.80
N SER A 7 -4.33 -22.80 4.78
CA SER A 7 -5.60 -23.51 5.01
C SER A 7 -6.10 -23.41 6.45
N VAL A 8 -5.21 -23.29 7.45
CA VAL A 8 -5.60 -23.09 8.86
C VAL A 8 -6.14 -21.69 9.09
N VAL A 9 -5.53 -20.67 8.48
CA VAL A 9 -6.00 -19.27 8.61
C VAL A 9 -7.35 -19.08 7.92
N VAL A 10 -7.55 -19.65 6.72
CA VAL A 10 -8.84 -19.60 6.01
C VAL A 10 -9.91 -20.43 6.76
N GLY A 11 -9.55 -21.57 7.32
CA GLY A 11 -10.46 -22.41 8.10
C GLY A 11 -10.88 -21.77 9.42
N ALA A 12 -9.98 -21.07 10.13
CA ALA A 12 -10.31 -20.37 11.37
C ALA A 12 -11.24 -19.16 11.14
N CYS A 13 -11.12 -18.47 10.00
CA CYS A 13 -12.02 -17.37 9.63
C CYS A 13 -13.45 -17.85 9.28
N LEU A 14 -13.61 -19.09 8.82
CA LEU A 14 -14.92 -19.65 8.44
C LEU A 14 -15.71 -20.24 9.62
N SER A 15 -15.06 -20.57 10.73
CA SER A 15 -15.69 -21.27 11.87
C SER A 15 -16.23 -20.33 12.96
N THR A 16 -15.99 -19.03 12.93
CA THR A 16 -16.43 -18.06 13.96
C THR A 16 -17.81 -17.46 13.73
N ASN A 17 -18.56 -17.92 12.72
CA ASN A 17 -19.85 -17.34 12.32
C ASN A 17 -21.04 -17.65 13.24
N LEU A 18 -20.87 -18.34 14.36
CA LEU A 18 -22.00 -18.90 15.09
C LEU A 18 -22.35 -18.20 16.41
N ALA A 19 -21.63 -17.17 16.84
CA ALA A 19 -21.84 -16.65 18.19
C ALA A 19 -22.13 -15.13 18.34
N LEU A 20 -22.03 -14.32 17.28
CA LEU A 20 -22.26 -12.88 17.36
C LEU A 20 -23.03 -12.36 16.12
N ALA A 21 -24.14 -12.98 15.80
CA ALA A 21 -25.00 -12.55 14.69
C ALA A 21 -25.82 -11.30 15.10
N ASP A 22 -25.17 -10.13 15.06
CA ASP A 22 -25.85 -8.89 14.82
C ASP A 22 -26.22 -8.87 13.32
N GLU A 23 -27.46 -8.47 12.95
CA GLU A 23 -27.92 -8.38 11.53
C GLU A 23 -26.96 -7.57 10.64
N ASN A 24 -26.11 -6.74 11.24
CA ASN A 24 -25.13 -5.89 10.59
C ASN A 24 -23.70 -6.46 10.59
N SER A 25 -23.49 -7.65 11.14
CA SER A 25 -22.18 -8.34 11.08
C SER A 25 -22.08 -9.21 9.84
N GLY A 26 -20.88 -9.37 9.27
CA GLY A 26 -20.67 -10.25 8.12
C GLY A 26 -19.32 -10.09 7.46
N PHE A 27 -18.99 -11.08 6.63
CA PHE A 27 -17.82 -11.00 5.77
C PHE A 27 -18.07 -10.03 4.62
N PHE A 28 -17.02 -9.41 4.16
CA PHE A 28 -17.05 -8.61 2.94
C PHE A 28 -15.81 -8.84 2.10
N ILE A 29 -15.97 -8.66 0.81
CA ILE A 29 -14.89 -8.58 -0.17
C ILE A 29 -15.01 -7.27 -0.93
N GLY A 30 -13.90 -6.66 -1.29
CA GLY A 30 -13.93 -5.40 -2.01
C GLY A 30 -12.68 -5.15 -2.82
N THR A 31 -12.79 -4.14 -3.66
CA THR A 31 -11.67 -3.62 -4.45
C THR A 31 -11.58 -2.12 -4.24
N ASP A 32 -10.38 -1.56 -4.37
CA ASP A 32 -10.17 -0.12 -4.37
C ASP A 32 -9.16 0.31 -5.42
N ALA A 33 -9.37 1.50 -5.91
CA ALA A 33 -8.43 2.21 -6.76
C ALA A 33 -8.09 3.54 -6.10
N ALA A 34 -6.83 3.94 -6.17
CA ALA A 34 -6.39 5.21 -5.63
C ALA A 34 -5.45 5.92 -6.59
N TRP A 35 -5.48 7.25 -6.55
CA TRP A 35 -4.51 8.10 -7.20
C TRP A 35 -3.70 8.80 -6.12
N MET A 36 -2.42 8.46 -6.02
CA MET A 36 -1.57 8.89 -4.93
C MET A 36 -0.40 9.71 -5.44
N HIS A 37 -0.10 10.80 -4.74
CA HIS A 37 1.17 11.50 -4.85
C HIS A 37 2.19 10.80 -3.96
N THR A 38 3.36 10.49 -4.51
CA THR A 38 4.46 9.83 -3.81
C THR A 38 5.65 10.77 -3.69
N GLN A 39 6.32 10.73 -2.54
CA GLN A 39 7.60 11.38 -2.29
C GLN A 39 8.55 10.36 -1.68
N VAL A 40 9.67 10.13 -2.34
CA VAL A 40 10.76 9.26 -1.85
C VAL A 40 11.91 10.13 -1.40
N LYS A 41 12.30 9.98 -0.14
CA LYS A 41 13.43 10.68 0.48
C LYS A 41 14.46 9.67 0.95
N GLY A 42 15.74 9.95 0.72
CA GLY A 42 16.82 9.10 1.21
C GLY A 42 18.18 9.80 1.13
N ASP A 43 19.06 9.40 2.02
CA ASP A 43 20.43 9.92 2.10
C ASP A 43 21.39 8.97 1.41
N LEU A 44 21.99 9.40 0.30
CA LEU A 44 23.05 8.70 -0.40
C LEU A 44 24.41 9.11 0.17
N LYS A 45 25.11 8.19 0.81
CA LYS A 45 26.47 8.40 1.34
C LYS A 45 27.50 7.70 0.47
N HIS A 46 28.35 8.47 -0.17
CA HIS A 46 29.45 7.92 -0.96
C HIS A 46 30.65 7.62 -0.06
N ASN A 47 31.01 6.35 0.12
CA ASN A 47 32.05 5.90 1.09
C ASN A 47 33.45 6.39 0.80
N LYS A 48 33.80 6.70 -0.46
CA LYS A 48 35.15 7.13 -0.83
C LYS A 48 35.38 8.64 -0.77
N THR A 49 34.36 9.44 -0.96
CA THR A 49 34.49 10.91 -1.02
C THR A 49 33.84 11.64 0.15
N GLY A 50 33.07 10.95 0.99
CA GLY A 50 32.35 11.55 2.10
C GLY A 50 31.22 12.50 1.68
N LEU A 51 30.87 12.55 0.38
CA LEU A 51 29.82 13.40 -0.15
C LEU A 51 28.45 12.80 0.20
N ASN A 52 27.59 13.61 0.79
CA ASN A 52 26.19 13.28 1.07
C ASN A 52 25.32 13.93 -0.01
N PHE A 53 24.45 13.13 -0.65
CA PHE A 53 23.46 13.62 -1.59
C PHE A 53 22.08 13.27 -1.03
N ASN A 54 21.20 14.26 -0.88
CA ASN A 54 19.81 14.03 -0.57
C ASN A 54 19.08 13.75 -1.89
N ALA A 55 18.52 12.55 -2.04
CA ALA A 55 17.62 12.23 -3.13
C ALA A 55 16.18 12.57 -2.68
N ASP A 56 15.52 13.45 -3.40
CA ASP A 56 14.09 13.78 -3.24
C ASP A 56 13.43 13.62 -4.61
N VAL A 57 12.64 12.57 -4.75
CA VAL A 57 11.93 12.24 -5.99
C VAL A 57 10.44 12.21 -5.69
N SER A 58 9.63 12.87 -6.51
CA SER A 58 8.18 12.87 -6.35
C SER A 58 7.48 12.56 -7.65
N GLY A 59 6.34 11.89 -7.57
CA GLY A 59 5.53 11.51 -8.72
C GLY A 59 4.10 11.18 -8.32
N ASN A 60 3.27 10.82 -9.31
CA ASN A 60 1.92 10.35 -9.06
C ASN A 60 1.80 8.91 -9.55
N LEU A 61 1.13 8.07 -8.77
CA LEU A 61 0.96 6.66 -9.09
C LEU A 61 -0.47 6.18 -8.87
N PRO A 62 -1.00 5.34 -9.76
CA PRO A 62 -2.21 4.58 -9.53
C PRO A 62 -1.92 3.42 -8.58
N VAL A 63 -2.84 3.14 -7.68
CA VAL A 63 -2.79 1.98 -6.78
C VAL A 63 -4.09 1.22 -6.92
N PHE A 64 -4.01 -0.08 -7.14
CA PHE A 64 -5.16 -0.98 -7.19
C PHE A 64 -5.10 -1.95 -6.01
N GLY A 65 -6.24 -2.18 -5.38
CA GLY A 65 -6.33 -3.02 -4.19
C GLY A 65 -7.46 -4.03 -4.24
N LEU A 66 -7.21 -5.17 -3.59
CA LEU A 66 -8.22 -6.15 -3.22
C LEU A 66 -8.22 -6.25 -1.70
N ARG A 67 -9.40 -6.30 -1.10
CA ARG A 67 -9.56 -6.44 0.34
C ARG A 67 -10.62 -7.47 0.70
N ALA A 68 -10.40 -8.17 1.79
CA ALA A 68 -11.39 -9.07 2.37
C ALA A 68 -11.35 -8.90 3.89
N GLY A 69 -12.52 -8.93 4.52
CA GLY A 69 -12.58 -8.64 5.94
C GLY A 69 -13.89 -9.05 6.59
N TYR A 70 -14.01 -8.66 7.83
CA TYR A 70 -15.19 -8.92 8.63
C TYR A 70 -15.66 -7.65 9.34
N ARG A 71 -16.94 -7.38 9.27
CA ARG A 71 -17.64 -6.34 10.03
C ARG A 71 -18.22 -6.96 11.28
N PHE A 72 -17.81 -6.51 12.45
CA PHE A 72 -18.27 -7.04 13.74
C PHE A 72 -19.65 -6.49 14.12
N ASN A 73 -19.92 -5.24 13.72
CA ASN A 73 -21.17 -4.54 13.95
C ASN A 73 -21.27 -3.39 12.94
N GLU A 74 -22.25 -2.51 13.10
CA GLU A 74 -22.43 -1.37 12.19
C GLU A 74 -21.23 -0.45 12.08
N MET A 75 -20.35 -0.39 13.09
CA MET A 75 -19.29 0.64 13.18
C MET A 75 -17.88 0.10 13.02
N HIS A 76 -17.63 -1.19 13.20
CA HIS A 76 -16.27 -1.72 13.30
C HIS A 76 -16.02 -2.80 12.27
N ARG A 77 -14.98 -2.65 11.46
CA ARG A 77 -14.54 -3.68 10.51
C ARG A 77 -13.02 -3.85 10.54
N ILE A 78 -12.57 -5.08 10.36
CA ILE A 78 -11.16 -5.42 10.13
C ILE A 78 -11.02 -6.05 8.76
N TYR A 79 -9.87 -5.88 8.14
CA TYR A 79 -9.62 -6.45 6.82
C TYR A 79 -8.14 -6.73 6.59
N ALA A 80 -7.89 -7.70 5.71
CA ALA A 80 -6.63 -7.87 5.02
C ALA A 80 -6.76 -7.31 3.62
N ALA A 81 -5.72 -6.65 3.11
CA ALA A 81 -5.70 -6.12 1.76
C ALA A 81 -4.37 -6.41 1.06
N TYR A 82 -4.47 -6.56 -0.25
CA TYR A 82 -3.33 -6.59 -1.14
C TYR A 82 -3.42 -5.40 -2.09
N ASN A 83 -2.40 -4.56 -2.12
CA ASN A 83 -2.33 -3.42 -3.01
C ASN A 83 -1.16 -3.58 -3.99
N TYR A 84 -1.43 -3.23 -5.23
CA TYR A 84 -0.48 -3.17 -6.32
C TYR A 84 -0.39 -1.74 -6.84
N SER A 85 0.82 -1.26 -7.04
CA SER A 85 1.07 -0.01 -7.74
C SER A 85 2.20 -0.18 -8.73
N ASP A 86 1.98 0.36 -9.93
CA ASP A 86 2.95 0.43 -11.00
C ASP A 86 3.21 1.91 -11.27
N GLU A 87 4.43 2.35 -11.10
CA GLU A 87 4.81 3.72 -11.43
C GLU A 87 5.01 3.82 -12.94
N PHE A 88 4.19 4.65 -13.59
CA PHE A 88 4.40 5.02 -14.97
C PHE A 88 5.77 5.67 -15.13
N ASN A 89 6.51 5.21 -16.12
CA ASN A 89 7.80 5.71 -16.58
C ASN A 89 7.95 7.23 -16.43
N ASP A 90 8.48 7.71 -15.33
CA ASP A 90 9.05 9.04 -15.27
C ASP A 90 10.50 8.95 -15.74
N LEU A 91 10.68 9.30 -17.02
CA LEU A 91 11.99 9.48 -17.63
C LEU A 91 12.73 10.58 -16.85
N ILE A 92 13.70 10.22 -16.04
CA ILE A 92 14.67 11.19 -15.52
C ILE A 92 15.50 11.66 -16.72
N LYS A 93 15.04 12.72 -17.37
CA LYS A 93 15.72 13.35 -18.50
C LYS A 93 16.81 14.27 -17.97
N THR A 94 18.02 13.75 -17.87
CA THR A 94 19.22 14.60 -17.83
C THR A 94 19.73 14.80 -19.28
N PRO A 95 20.37 15.94 -19.63
CA PRO A 95 20.81 16.24 -20.98
C PRO A 95 21.78 15.23 -21.62
N ARG A 96 22.27 14.27 -20.84
CA ARG A 96 23.29 13.28 -21.29
C ARG A 96 22.93 11.81 -21.05
N ILE A 97 21.91 11.49 -20.23
CA ILE A 97 21.58 10.10 -19.88
C ILE A 97 20.07 10.01 -19.73
N GLN A 98 19.43 9.14 -20.51
CA GLN A 98 18.04 8.71 -20.31
C GLN A 98 18.06 7.47 -19.42
N ILE A 99 17.47 7.55 -18.25
CA ILE A 99 17.30 6.42 -17.33
C ILE A 99 15.80 6.11 -17.33
N GLU A 100 15.44 4.95 -17.84
CA GLU A 100 14.10 4.38 -17.70
C GLU A 100 14.09 3.55 -16.41
N GLY A 101 13.22 3.88 -15.48
CA GLY A 101 13.06 3.15 -14.23
C GLY A 101 11.62 2.65 -14.11
N ASP A 102 11.45 1.34 -14.04
CA ASP A 102 10.17 0.70 -13.74
C ASP A 102 10.13 0.41 -12.22
N PHE A 103 9.12 0.94 -11.53
CA PHE A 103 8.93 0.75 -10.10
C PHE A 103 7.63 0.01 -9.87
N THR A 104 7.70 -1.19 -9.36
CA THR A 104 6.52 -2.00 -9.03
C THR A 104 6.48 -2.25 -7.52
N THR A 105 5.37 -1.91 -6.88
CA THR A 105 5.21 -2.11 -5.43
C THR A 105 4.03 -3.00 -5.12
N HIS A 106 4.28 -4.05 -4.34
CA HIS A 106 3.30 -4.97 -3.76
C HIS A 106 3.19 -4.70 -2.26
N LYS A 107 1.96 -4.51 -1.74
CA LYS A 107 1.71 -4.26 -0.31
C LYS A 107 0.69 -5.26 0.22
N PHE A 108 1.02 -5.87 1.37
CA PHE A 108 0.11 -6.72 2.15
C PHE A 108 -0.22 -5.98 3.44
N LEU A 109 -1.50 -5.67 3.64
CA LEU A 109 -1.96 -4.78 4.70
C LEU A 109 -2.96 -5.48 5.60
N LEU A 110 -2.93 -5.12 6.87
CA LEU A 110 -4.00 -5.38 7.84
C LEU A 110 -4.55 -4.03 8.28
N GLY A 111 -5.86 -3.87 8.21
CA GLY A 111 -6.52 -2.62 8.50
C GLY A 111 -7.70 -2.77 9.43
N TYR A 112 -8.00 -1.68 10.09
CA TYR A 112 -9.18 -1.48 10.90
C TYR A 112 -9.85 -0.18 10.50
N ASP A 113 -11.18 -0.22 10.35
CA ASP A 113 -11.99 0.96 10.06
C ASP A 113 -13.07 1.13 11.13
N PHE A 114 -13.21 2.35 11.60
CA PHE A 114 -14.35 2.83 12.35
C PHE A 114 -15.30 3.55 11.39
N THR A 115 -16.56 3.06 11.31
CA THR A 115 -17.52 3.51 10.30
C THR A 115 -18.83 3.99 10.95
N PRO A 116 -18.82 5.10 11.71
CA PRO A 116 -20.04 5.62 12.36
C PRO A 116 -21.04 6.11 11.31
N LYS A 117 -22.32 5.88 11.60
CA LYS A 117 -23.42 6.32 10.76
C LYS A 117 -23.57 7.84 10.81
N LEU A 118 -23.62 8.48 9.65
CA LEU A 118 -23.87 9.93 9.50
C LEU A 118 -25.31 10.18 9.08
N PHE A 119 -25.80 9.42 8.10
CA PHE A 119 -27.17 9.49 7.57
C PHE A 119 -27.68 8.07 7.30
N THR A 120 -28.90 7.93 6.82
CA THR A 120 -29.57 6.63 6.62
C THR A 120 -28.70 5.63 5.85
N ASN A 121 -28.08 6.07 4.74
CA ASN A 121 -27.27 5.20 3.87
C ASN A 121 -25.81 5.65 3.81
N THR A 122 -25.38 6.59 4.67
CA THR A 122 -24.04 7.15 4.61
C THR A 122 -23.34 6.97 5.94
N ARG A 123 -22.11 6.48 5.91
CA ARG A 123 -21.22 6.32 7.05
C ARG A 123 -19.93 7.10 6.84
N ALA A 124 -19.38 7.66 7.89
CA ALA A 124 -17.99 8.10 7.85
C ALA A 124 -17.07 6.87 7.82
N VAL A 125 -15.86 7.04 7.30
CA VAL A 125 -14.80 6.04 7.36
C VAL A 125 -13.58 6.69 7.99
N LEU A 126 -13.14 6.14 9.11
CA LEU A 126 -11.90 6.50 9.79
C LEU A 126 -11.09 5.22 9.93
N GLY A 127 -10.04 5.07 9.14
CA GLY A 127 -9.28 3.84 9.08
C GLY A 127 -7.80 4.02 9.37
N ALA A 128 -7.20 2.98 9.92
CA ALA A 128 -5.77 2.84 10.04
C ALA A 128 -5.34 1.45 9.56
N TYR A 129 -4.16 1.36 8.99
CA TYR A 129 -3.62 0.10 8.51
C TYR A 129 -2.11 0.06 8.64
N LEU A 130 -1.60 -1.16 8.70
CA LEU A 130 -0.18 -1.45 8.73
C LEU A 130 0.11 -2.70 7.90
N GLY A 131 1.35 -2.91 7.52
CA GLY A 131 1.70 -4.08 6.74
C GLY A 131 3.12 -4.09 6.22
N TYR A 132 3.30 -4.84 5.17
CA TYR A 132 4.57 -5.09 4.53
C TYR A 132 4.50 -4.68 3.06
N ALA A 133 5.54 -3.97 2.60
CA ALA A 133 5.70 -3.56 1.22
C ALA A 133 6.94 -4.20 0.62
N ARG A 134 6.84 -4.64 -0.63
CA ARG A 134 7.96 -5.06 -1.46
C ARG A 134 7.95 -4.27 -2.74
N THR A 135 9.03 -3.54 -3.00
CA THR A 135 9.20 -2.71 -4.18
C THR A 135 10.34 -3.27 -5.03
N ASN A 136 10.06 -3.58 -6.27
CA ASN A 136 11.04 -3.95 -7.29
C ASN A 136 11.38 -2.71 -8.09
N ILE A 137 12.65 -2.41 -8.22
CA ILE A 137 13.17 -1.30 -9.02
C ILE A 137 14.00 -1.88 -10.16
N ASP A 138 13.54 -1.72 -11.38
CA ASP A 138 14.26 -2.09 -12.59
C ASP A 138 14.76 -0.84 -13.30
N LEU A 139 16.08 -0.60 -13.20
CA LEU A 139 16.75 0.49 -13.90
C LEU A 139 17.37 -0.03 -15.17
N LYS A 140 16.89 0.45 -16.32
CA LYS A 140 17.45 0.13 -17.63
C LYS A 140 18.16 1.35 -18.21
N THR A 141 19.47 1.21 -18.37
CA THR A 141 20.28 2.12 -19.21
C THR A 141 20.81 1.35 -20.42
N SER A 142 21.20 2.06 -21.47
CA SER A 142 21.74 1.46 -22.70
C SER A 142 22.99 0.57 -22.49
N LEU A 143 23.59 0.58 -21.29
CA LEU A 143 24.82 -0.17 -20.97
C LEU A 143 24.69 -1.11 -19.75
N LEU A 144 23.63 -0.99 -18.93
CA LEU A 144 23.46 -1.78 -17.69
C LEU A 144 21.98 -1.90 -17.35
N SER A 145 21.53 -3.11 -16.99
CA SER A 145 20.25 -3.34 -16.32
C SER A 145 20.53 -3.75 -14.88
N LEU A 146 19.94 -3.02 -13.93
CA LEU A 146 20.02 -3.28 -12.50
C LEU A 146 18.61 -3.51 -11.98
N SER A 147 18.35 -4.69 -11.44
CA SER A 147 17.12 -5.03 -10.73
C SER A 147 17.42 -5.14 -9.24
N GLN A 148 16.64 -4.48 -8.39
CA GLN A 148 16.81 -4.48 -6.94
C GLN A 148 15.46 -4.53 -6.24
N ASP A 149 15.37 -5.42 -5.23
CA ASP A 149 14.20 -5.58 -4.38
C ASP A 149 14.39 -4.83 -3.07
N PHE A 150 13.42 -4.03 -2.68
CA PHE A 150 13.35 -3.34 -1.39
C PHE A 150 12.15 -3.84 -0.61
N ASP A 151 12.42 -4.25 0.62
CA ASP A 151 11.40 -4.67 1.56
C ASP A 151 11.22 -3.59 2.62
N GLY A 152 9.96 -3.30 3.00
CA GLY A 152 9.68 -2.25 3.96
C GLY A 152 8.42 -2.51 4.80
N PHE A 153 8.34 -1.81 5.91
CA PHE A 153 7.14 -1.74 6.74
C PHE A 153 6.32 -0.53 6.31
N VAL A 154 5.01 -0.75 6.10
CA VAL A 154 4.06 0.29 5.72
C VAL A 154 3.04 0.50 6.83
N TYR A 155 2.71 1.75 7.09
CA TYR A 155 1.57 2.14 7.92
C TYR A 155 0.89 3.37 7.33
N GLY A 156 -0.40 3.48 7.56
CA GLY A 156 -1.18 4.57 7.00
C GLY A 156 -2.53 4.74 7.67
N ALA A 157 -3.20 5.80 7.25
CA ALA A 157 -4.54 6.12 7.67
C ALA A 157 -5.39 6.56 6.48
N LYS A 158 -6.70 6.45 6.64
CA LYS A 158 -7.67 6.93 5.66
C LYS A 158 -8.85 7.59 6.34
N ILE A 159 -9.42 8.57 5.66
CA ILE A 159 -10.65 9.24 6.04
C ILE A 159 -11.54 9.35 4.81
N GLY A 160 -12.84 9.10 4.97
CA GLY A 160 -13.76 9.16 3.84
C GLY A 160 -15.20 9.01 4.24
N ALA A 161 -16.01 8.75 3.23
CA ALA A 161 -17.40 8.40 3.37
C ALA A 161 -17.70 7.11 2.61
N MET A 162 -18.61 6.34 3.14
CA MET A 162 -19.13 5.11 2.57
C MET A 162 -20.64 5.29 2.36
N TYR A 163 -21.10 4.94 1.18
CA TYR A 163 -22.52 4.97 0.81
C TYR A 163 -23.00 3.55 0.54
N GLU A 164 -24.05 3.14 1.24
CA GLU A 164 -24.72 1.84 1.10
C GLU A 164 -25.72 1.93 -0.07
N LEU A 165 -25.35 1.38 -1.23
CA LEU A 165 -26.20 1.31 -2.42
C LEU A 165 -27.36 0.34 -2.21
N THR A 166 -27.06 -0.79 -1.57
CA THR A 166 -27.99 -1.85 -1.17
C THR A 166 -27.51 -2.43 0.15
N PRO A 167 -28.27 -3.29 0.84
CA PRO A 167 -27.80 -3.98 2.05
C PRO A 167 -26.45 -4.74 1.88
N HIS A 168 -26.13 -5.12 0.63
CA HIS A 168 -24.94 -5.89 0.30
C HIS A 168 -23.85 -5.09 -0.43
N ASN A 169 -24.16 -3.93 -1.00
CA ASN A 169 -23.25 -3.20 -1.88
C ASN A 169 -22.91 -1.83 -1.32
N GLU A 170 -21.64 -1.56 -1.17
CA GLU A 170 -21.10 -0.33 -0.60
C GLU A 170 -20.08 0.32 -1.55
N ILE A 171 -20.18 1.63 -1.70
CA ILE A 171 -19.14 2.45 -2.33
C ILE A 171 -18.48 3.30 -1.26
N GLU A 172 -17.16 3.39 -1.29
CA GLU A 172 -16.34 4.15 -0.36
C GLU A 172 -15.45 5.11 -1.13
N PHE A 173 -15.36 6.37 -0.71
CA PHE A 173 -14.44 7.35 -1.28
C PHE A 173 -13.83 8.22 -0.19
N GLY A 174 -12.61 8.72 -0.43
CA GLY A 174 -11.95 9.53 0.57
C GLY A 174 -10.49 9.81 0.24
N PHE A 175 -9.77 10.15 1.30
CA PHE A 175 -8.34 10.41 1.28
C PHE A 175 -7.61 9.34 2.08
N LYS A 176 -6.43 8.96 1.61
CA LYS A 176 -5.51 8.08 2.34
C LYS A 176 -4.10 8.63 2.30
N ALA A 177 -3.37 8.38 3.39
CA ALA A 177 -1.96 8.71 3.51
C ALA A 177 -1.23 7.54 4.14
N GLU A 178 -0.04 7.23 3.64
CA GLU A 178 0.78 6.13 4.13
C GLU A 178 2.25 6.49 4.09
N GLN A 179 3.03 5.84 4.94
CA GLN A 179 4.46 5.92 4.94
C GLN A 179 5.04 4.50 4.86
N ILE A 180 6.05 4.34 3.99
CA ILE A 180 6.80 3.11 3.86
C ILE A 180 8.21 3.39 4.36
N HIS A 181 8.67 2.60 5.33
CA HIS A 181 10.05 2.56 5.80
C HIS A 181 10.71 1.34 5.19
N TYR A 182 11.64 1.56 4.29
CA TYR A 182 12.41 0.48 3.69
C TYR A 182 13.62 0.13 4.57
N ASN A 183 13.96 -1.16 4.58
CA ASN A 183 15.17 -1.61 5.23
C ASN A 183 16.38 -1.06 4.49
N SER A 184 17.34 -0.49 5.25
CA SER A 184 18.60 0.00 4.69
C SER A 184 19.34 -1.13 3.99
N ARG A 185 19.77 -0.93 2.76
CA ARG A 185 20.59 -1.88 2.00
C ARG A 185 21.88 -1.22 1.53
N ASN A 186 22.95 -2.00 1.62
CA ASN A 186 24.25 -1.60 1.10
C ASN A 186 24.33 -1.95 -0.38
N PHE A 187 24.46 -0.96 -1.24
CA PHE A 187 24.75 -1.15 -2.66
C PHE A 187 26.24 -1.41 -2.85
N TYR A 188 26.64 -2.67 -2.86
CA TYR A 188 28.00 -3.06 -3.29
C TYR A 188 27.98 -3.30 -4.80
N THR A 189 28.10 -2.25 -5.59
CA THR A 189 28.59 -2.37 -6.95
C THR A 189 30.09 -2.10 -6.90
N ASN A 190 30.92 -2.96 -7.49
CA ASN A 190 32.38 -2.87 -7.49
C ASN A 190 32.96 -1.53 -8.03
N GLN A 191 32.12 -0.63 -8.53
CA GLN A 191 32.49 0.67 -9.07
C GLN A 191 31.94 1.87 -8.29
N ILE A 192 30.83 1.71 -7.52
CA ILE A 192 30.19 2.81 -6.82
C ILE A 192 29.81 2.32 -5.40
N GLY A 193 30.75 2.44 -4.46
CA GLY A 193 30.50 2.15 -3.05
C GLY A 193 29.59 3.24 -2.44
N SER A 194 28.28 3.15 -2.65
CA SER A 194 27.30 4.07 -2.07
C SER A 194 26.34 3.29 -1.19
N ASN A 195 26.08 3.80 -0.01
CA ASN A 195 25.10 3.26 0.92
C ASN A 195 23.87 4.16 0.92
N PHE A 196 22.68 3.55 0.76
CA PHE A 196 21.41 4.23 0.87
C PHE A 196 20.89 4.02 2.29
N TYR A 197 20.86 5.08 3.08
CA TYR A 197 20.43 5.04 4.47
C TYR A 197 19.00 5.53 4.60
N ASP A 198 18.21 4.79 5.38
CA ASP A 198 16.85 5.14 5.87
C ASP A 198 15.89 5.66 4.78
N PRO A 199 15.72 4.92 3.67
CA PRO A 199 14.83 5.36 2.60
C PRO A 199 13.37 5.34 3.09
N LYS A 200 12.71 6.50 2.95
CA LYS A 200 11.32 6.70 3.32
C LYS A 200 10.52 7.11 2.11
N GLN A 201 9.36 6.48 1.94
CA GLN A 201 8.39 6.88 0.94
C GLN A 201 7.11 7.32 1.63
N ILE A 202 6.62 8.50 1.27
CA ILE A 202 5.35 9.05 1.76
C ILE A 202 4.40 9.12 0.57
N ASN A 203 3.24 8.49 0.70
CA ASN A 203 2.18 8.49 -0.31
C ASN A 203 0.92 9.09 0.29
N TYR A 204 0.25 9.98 -0.46
CA TYR A 204 -1.05 10.53 -0.07
C TYR A 204 -1.89 10.81 -1.31
N GLY A 205 -3.21 10.65 -1.18
CA GLY A 205 -4.10 10.84 -2.33
C GLY A 205 -5.53 10.47 -2.05
N VAL A 206 -6.29 10.39 -3.14
CA VAL A 206 -7.72 10.04 -3.12
C VAL A 206 -7.90 8.57 -3.44
N TYR A 207 -8.95 7.98 -2.91
CA TYR A 207 -9.33 6.60 -3.25
C TYR A 207 -10.83 6.46 -3.46
N LEU A 208 -11.18 5.48 -4.28
CA LEU A 208 -12.52 4.98 -4.52
C LEU A 208 -12.51 3.48 -4.29
N GLY A 209 -13.46 2.97 -3.53
CA GLY A 209 -13.59 1.55 -3.24
C GLY A 209 -15.01 1.06 -3.46
N TYR A 210 -15.12 -0.23 -3.72
CA TYR A 210 -16.39 -0.97 -3.75
C TYR A 210 -16.24 -2.19 -2.85
N ALA A 211 -17.30 -2.54 -2.13
CA ALA A 211 -17.34 -3.75 -1.33
C ALA A 211 -18.69 -4.44 -1.43
N TYR A 212 -18.66 -5.76 -1.43
CA TYR A 212 -19.82 -6.64 -1.32
C TYR A 212 -19.81 -7.30 0.07
N LYS A 213 -20.90 -7.15 0.81
CA LYS A 213 -21.15 -7.77 2.12
C LYS A 213 -22.06 -8.99 1.94
N PHE A 214 -21.63 -10.11 2.48
CA PHE A 214 -22.39 -11.37 2.49
C PHE A 214 -23.46 -11.40 3.56
#